data_040eace4adc23751a29f0adcf9518d39
#
_entry.id   040eace4adc23751a29f0adcf9518d39
#
_cell.length_a   1.000
_cell.length_b   1.000
_cell.length_c   1.000
_cell.angle_alpha   90.00
_cell.angle_beta   90.00
_cell.angle_gamma   90.00
#
_symmetry.space_group_name_H-M   'P 1'
#
loop_
_entity.id
_entity.type
_entity.pdbx_description
1 polymer ?
#
loop_
_entity_poly.entity_id
_entity_poly.type
_entity_poly.pdbx_seq_one_letter_code
_entity_poly.pdbx_strand_id
1 'polypeptide(L)'
;MVIDIPDESGIAAYYLAYDYLKSRNFRMAEKYADLAMQYEETAQASVEVKAECMGEQMKNAEDSLQYLAVLAKLYETEPTNSKYFSWLMKFYQHSTARFNIESFIDHQLVNDSKSAVPWILKGEIAMQAGRWDEAIEAYKLADELSPNLIPVAFNIGVCLNMRGLEIRNEVLEKQQQGELISENDYMIYFADARNYLERVRAKDPRRNKVDWVNPLYMAYTLLGDKIKAQELEALTNKFKK
;
A
#
# COMPACT_ATOMS: atom_id res chain seq x y z
N MET A 1 -31.02 25.93 16.96
CA MET A 1 -30.77 27.30 16.48
C MET A 1 -29.35 27.28 15.92
N VAL A 2 -29.18 27.03 14.62
CA VAL A 2 -27.86 27.11 13.97
C VAL A 2 -27.58 28.60 13.81
N ILE A 3 -26.57 29.09 14.51
CA ILE A 3 -26.14 30.47 14.37
C ILE A 3 -25.58 30.61 12.97
N ASP A 4 -26.19 31.44 12.12
CA ASP A 4 -25.67 31.90 10.83
C ASP A 4 -24.43 32.80 11.09
N ILE A 5 -23.34 32.20 11.53
CA ILE A 5 -22.04 32.83 11.52
C ILE A 5 -21.47 32.56 10.12
N PRO A 6 -21.11 33.58 9.34
CA PRO A 6 -20.43 33.37 8.09
C PRO A 6 -19.12 32.62 8.36
N ASP A 7 -19.06 31.38 7.95
CA ASP A 7 -17.82 30.58 8.04
C ASP A 7 -16.98 30.86 6.78
N GLU A 8 -16.19 31.94 6.85
CA GLU A 8 -15.33 32.34 5.72
C GLU A 8 -14.14 31.41 5.48
N SER A 9 -13.87 30.46 6.40
CA SER A 9 -12.73 29.53 6.34
C SER A 9 -13.12 28.07 6.13
N GLY A 10 -14.42 27.75 6.23
CA GLY A 10 -14.91 26.36 6.21
C GLY A 10 -14.60 25.54 7.46
N ILE A 11 -13.90 26.10 8.44
CA ILE A 11 -13.45 25.39 9.66
C ILE A 11 -14.64 24.90 10.48
N ALA A 12 -15.65 25.75 10.70
CA ALA A 12 -16.83 25.35 11.47
C ALA A 12 -17.62 24.25 10.74
N ALA A 13 -17.75 24.34 9.44
CA ALA A 13 -18.38 23.29 8.63
C ALA A 13 -17.60 21.97 8.71
N TYR A 14 -16.26 22.01 8.65
CA TYR A 14 -15.42 20.84 8.81
C TYR A 14 -15.59 20.15 10.18
N TYR A 15 -15.57 20.91 11.28
CA TYR A 15 -15.77 20.33 12.61
C TYR A 15 -17.16 19.73 12.78
N LEU A 16 -18.21 20.35 12.24
CA LEU A 16 -19.55 19.77 12.21
C LEU A 16 -19.58 18.47 11.40
N ALA A 17 -18.94 18.43 10.23
CA ALA A 17 -18.84 17.22 9.44
C ALA A 17 -18.19 16.07 10.23
N TYR A 18 -17.11 16.37 10.93
CA TYR A 18 -16.37 15.40 11.74
C TYR A 18 -17.19 14.89 12.95
N ASP A 19 -17.91 15.77 13.64
CA ASP A 19 -18.77 15.38 14.78
C ASP A 19 -19.96 14.52 14.31
N TYR A 20 -20.55 14.86 13.17
CA TYR A 20 -21.59 14.02 12.58
C TYR A 20 -21.08 12.67 12.09
N LEU A 21 -19.86 12.60 11.56
CA LEU A 21 -19.20 11.33 11.20
C LEU A 21 -19.05 10.45 12.44
N LYS A 22 -18.53 10.99 13.55
CA LYS A 22 -18.37 10.26 14.83
C LYS A 22 -19.70 9.76 15.37
N SER A 23 -20.75 10.53 15.24
CA SER A 23 -22.11 10.14 15.66
C SER A 23 -22.82 9.23 14.64
N ARG A 24 -22.12 8.80 13.55
CA ARG A 24 -22.64 7.98 12.46
C ARG A 24 -23.83 8.61 11.73
N ASN A 25 -23.98 9.92 11.80
CA ASN A 25 -24.97 10.66 11.01
C ASN A 25 -24.35 11.07 9.66
N PHE A 26 -24.14 10.08 8.80
CA PHE A 26 -23.39 10.23 7.54
C PHE A 26 -24.02 11.28 6.62
N ARG A 27 -25.35 11.37 6.55
CA ARG A 27 -26.04 12.38 5.74
C ARG A 27 -25.67 13.82 6.14
N MET A 28 -25.58 14.10 7.44
CA MET A 28 -25.20 15.43 7.91
C MET A 28 -23.68 15.63 7.79
N ALA A 29 -22.89 14.58 8.02
CA ALA A 29 -21.43 14.61 7.82
C ALA A 29 -21.09 14.99 6.38
N GLU A 30 -21.66 14.33 5.38
CA GLU A 30 -21.48 14.64 3.96
C GLU A 30 -21.90 16.06 3.60
N LYS A 31 -23.08 16.50 4.09
CA LYS A 31 -23.59 17.86 3.84
C LYS A 31 -22.60 18.93 4.31
N TYR A 32 -22.08 18.79 5.51
CA TYR A 32 -21.15 19.78 6.06
C TYR A 32 -19.73 19.62 5.46
N ALA A 33 -19.32 18.42 5.09
CA ALA A 33 -18.09 18.19 4.33
C ALA A 33 -18.14 18.88 2.95
N ASP A 34 -19.28 18.79 2.24
CA ASP A 34 -19.46 19.49 0.95
C ASP A 34 -19.38 21.03 1.09
N LEU A 35 -19.86 21.58 2.20
CA LEU A 35 -19.68 23.00 2.49
C LEU A 35 -18.23 23.35 2.77
N ALA A 36 -17.54 22.56 3.61
CA ALA A 36 -16.15 22.80 3.96
C ALA A 36 -15.19 22.59 2.79
N MET A 37 -15.52 21.71 1.83
CA MET A 37 -14.72 21.48 0.61
C MET A 37 -14.62 22.71 -0.32
N GLN A 38 -15.47 23.72 -0.14
CA GLN A 38 -15.42 24.95 -0.94
C GLN A 38 -14.27 25.88 -0.52
N TYR A 39 -13.64 25.60 0.61
CA TYR A 39 -12.55 26.41 1.18
C TYR A 39 -11.22 25.65 1.12
N GLU A 40 -10.19 26.33 0.63
CA GLU A 40 -8.87 25.72 0.40
C GLU A 40 -8.28 25.06 1.67
N GLU A 41 -8.43 25.72 2.82
CA GLU A 41 -7.87 25.26 4.10
C GLU A 41 -8.51 23.95 4.60
N THR A 42 -9.76 23.69 4.28
CA THR A 42 -10.51 22.53 4.77
C THR A 42 -10.87 21.52 3.69
N ALA A 43 -10.60 21.82 2.42
CA ALA A 43 -10.98 20.98 1.29
C ALA A 43 -10.46 19.54 1.42
N GLN A 44 -9.16 19.36 1.64
CA GLN A 44 -8.54 18.04 1.73
C GLN A 44 -9.11 17.23 2.91
N ALA A 45 -9.16 17.81 4.09
CA ALA A 45 -9.69 17.15 5.28
C ALA A 45 -11.18 16.79 5.13
N SER A 46 -11.93 17.58 4.39
CA SER A 46 -13.36 17.32 4.13
C SER A 46 -13.56 16.19 3.12
N VAL A 47 -12.67 16.03 2.14
CA VAL A 47 -12.66 14.86 1.25
C VAL A 47 -12.41 13.57 2.06
N GLU A 48 -11.54 13.61 3.07
CA GLU A 48 -11.33 12.48 3.98
C GLU A 48 -12.60 12.10 4.74
N VAL A 49 -13.33 13.09 5.30
CA VAL A 49 -14.61 12.85 5.98
C VAL A 49 -15.61 12.18 5.02
N LYS A 50 -15.72 12.67 3.79
CA LYS A 50 -16.57 12.04 2.77
C LYS A 50 -16.15 10.62 2.45
N ALA A 51 -14.85 10.37 2.28
CA ALA A 51 -14.34 9.01 2.04
C ALA A 51 -14.71 8.07 3.19
N GLU A 52 -14.58 8.51 4.45
CA GLU A 52 -15.00 7.70 5.59
C GLU A 52 -16.52 7.43 5.59
N CYS A 53 -17.35 8.43 5.28
CA CYS A 53 -18.80 8.24 5.12
C CYS A 53 -19.14 7.23 4.02
N MET A 54 -18.50 7.34 2.87
CA MET A 54 -18.69 6.39 1.75
C MET A 54 -18.29 4.97 2.15
N GLY A 55 -17.14 4.82 2.82
CA GLY A 55 -16.65 3.52 3.29
C GLY A 55 -17.63 2.81 4.24
N GLU A 56 -18.29 3.56 5.12
CA GLU A 56 -19.28 3.03 6.07
C GLU A 56 -20.66 2.73 5.44
N GLN A 57 -20.97 3.33 4.30
CA GLN A 57 -22.30 3.25 3.67
C GLN A 57 -22.34 2.35 2.43
N MET A 58 -21.22 1.82 1.95
CA MET A 58 -21.17 0.98 0.75
C MET A 58 -22.13 -0.22 0.82
N LYS A 59 -22.94 -0.39 -0.22
CA LYS A 59 -23.94 -1.48 -0.31
C LYS A 59 -23.82 -2.32 -1.58
N ASN A 60 -23.24 -1.77 -2.63
CA ASN A 60 -23.20 -2.38 -3.95
C ASN A 60 -21.87 -2.10 -4.66
N ALA A 61 -21.70 -2.66 -5.85
CA ALA A 61 -20.48 -2.51 -6.64
C ALA A 61 -20.24 -1.07 -7.11
N GLU A 62 -21.30 -0.32 -7.38
CA GLU A 62 -21.18 1.07 -7.82
C GLU A 62 -20.67 1.98 -6.69
N ASP A 63 -21.23 1.82 -5.48
CA ASP A 63 -20.73 2.53 -4.28
C ASP A 63 -19.24 2.22 -4.07
N SER A 64 -18.85 0.96 -4.29
CA SER A 64 -17.46 0.51 -4.15
C SER A 64 -16.53 1.15 -5.18
N LEU A 65 -16.98 1.32 -6.44
CA LEU A 65 -16.24 2.01 -7.50
C LEU A 65 -16.02 3.49 -7.16
N GLN A 66 -17.09 4.15 -6.73
CA GLN A 66 -17.02 5.56 -6.36
C GLN A 66 -16.09 5.79 -5.16
N TYR A 67 -16.18 4.93 -4.16
CA TYR A 67 -15.28 4.98 -3.01
C TYR A 67 -13.82 4.78 -3.41
N LEU A 68 -13.53 3.76 -4.22
CA LEU A 68 -12.18 3.49 -4.70
C LEU A 68 -11.61 4.65 -5.54
N ALA A 69 -12.43 5.31 -6.35
CA ALA A 69 -12.00 6.49 -7.12
C ALA A 69 -11.62 7.65 -6.18
N VAL A 70 -12.36 7.85 -5.09
CA VAL A 70 -12.02 8.87 -4.07
C VAL A 70 -10.72 8.51 -3.35
N LEU A 71 -10.54 7.25 -2.95
CA LEU A 71 -9.31 6.79 -2.30
C LEU A 71 -8.09 6.92 -3.21
N ALA A 72 -8.23 6.56 -4.48
CA ALA A 72 -7.17 6.71 -5.47
C ALA A 72 -6.74 8.17 -5.59
N LYS A 73 -7.70 9.08 -5.71
CA LYS A 73 -7.44 10.52 -5.81
C LYS A 73 -6.77 11.09 -4.56
N LEU A 74 -7.22 10.70 -3.37
CA LEU A 74 -6.58 11.08 -2.09
C LEU A 74 -5.11 10.63 -2.07
N TYR A 75 -4.86 9.38 -2.47
CA TYR A 75 -3.52 8.84 -2.53
C TYR A 75 -2.63 9.56 -3.56
N GLU A 76 -3.17 9.91 -4.73
CA GLU A 76 -2.45 10.68 -5.76
C GLU A 76 -2.08 12.09 -5.29
N THR A 77 -2.95 12.72 -4.50
CA THR A 77 -2.69 14.06 -3.95
C THR A 77 -1.54 14.04 -2.92
N GLU A 78 -1.50 13.02 -2.08
CA GLU A 78 -0.46 12.85 -1.05
C GLU A 78 0.07 11.40 -1.03
N PRO A 79 0.92 11.00 -1.98
CA PRO A 79 1.38 9.60 -2.11
C PRO A 79 2.18 9.10 -0.90
N THR A 80 2.75 10.00 -0.09
CA THR A 80 3.49 9.65 1.12
C THR A 80 2.62 9.49 2.36
N ASN A 81 1.33 9.81 2.25
CA ASN A 81 0.38 9.67 3.35
C ASN A 81 0.00 8.19 3.55
N SER A 82 0.56 7.59 4.58
CA SER A 82 0.34 6.16 4.90
C SER A 82 -1.13 5.83 5.22
N LYS A 83 -1.93 6.81 5.64
CA LYS A 83 -3.37 6.64 5.90
C LYS A 83 -4.11 6.29 4.61
N TYR A 84 -3.84 7.00 3.52
CA TYR A 84 -4.52 6.77 2.23
C TYR A 84 -4.13 5.41 1.63
N PHE A 85 -2.85 5.07 1.68
CA PHE A 85 -2.40 3.74 1.28
C PHE A 85 -3.09 2.64 2.12
N SER A 86 -3.14 2.82 3.44
CA SER A 86 -3.80 1.86 4.34
C SER A 86 -5.29 1.70 4.02
N TRP A 87 -6.00 2.78 3.72
CA TRP A 87 -7.42 2.74 3.33
C TRP A 87 -7.62 1.99 2.01
N LEU A 88 -6.77 2.28 1.02
CA LEU A 88 -6.82 1.62 -0.29
C LEU A 88 -6.59 0.10 -0.13
N MET A 89 -5.58 -0.31 0.64
CA MET A 89 -5.29 -1.71 0.89
C MET A 89 -6.38 -2.39 1.71
N LYS A 90 -6.90 -1.73 2.74
CA LYS A 90 -8.01 -2.25 3.55
C LYS A 90 -9.27 -2.46 2.69
N PHE A 91 -9.59 -1.51 1.83
CA PHE A 91 -10.71 -1.66 0.89
C PHE A 91 -10.50 -2.87 0.00
N TYR A 92 -9.33 -3.01 -0.62
CA TYR A 92 -8.99 -4.13 -1.48
C TYR A 92 -9.15 -5.48 -0.77
N GLN A 93 -8.60 -5.62 0.44
CA GLN A 93 -8.65 -6.86 1.23
C GLN A 93 -10.08 -7.29 1.62
N HIS A 94 -11.01 -6.35 1.75
CA HIS A 94 -12.39 -6.62 2.20
C HIS A 94 -13.41 -6.69 1.05
N SER A 95 -13.06 -6.27 -0.16
CA SER A 95 -14.01 -6.11 -1.28
C SER A 95 -14.16 -7.34 -2.18
N THR A 96 -13.58 -8.47 -1.85
CA THR A 96 -13.26 -9.64 -2.69
C THR A 96 -14.41 -10.33 -3.45
N ALA A 97 -15.68 -9.99 -3.27
CA ALA A 97 -16.76 -10.74 -3.91
C ALA A 97 -17.71 -9.91 -4.79
N ARG A 98 -17.60 -8.58 -4.82
CA ARG A 98 -18.63 -7.75 -5.45
C ARG A 98 -18.14 -6.80 -6.55
N PHE A 99 -16.83 -6.81 -6.81
CA PHE A 99 -16.20 -5.77 -7.61
C PHE A 99 -15.09 -6.32 -8.50
N ASN A 100 -15.14 -5.99 -9.80
CA ASN A 100 -14.03 -6.32 -10.71
C ASN A 100 -12.96 -5.23 -10.64
N ILE A 101 -12.02 -5.40 -9.73
CA ILE A 101 -10.91 -4.46 -9.51
C ILE A 101 -9.99 -4.39 -10.73
N GLU A 102 -9.86 -5.47 -11.51
CA GLU A 102 -9.05 -5.51 -12.74
C GLU A 102 -9.60 -4.53 -13.77
N SER A 103 -10.92 -4.51 -13.98
CA SER A 103 -11.55 -3.52 -14.88
C SER A 103 -11.34 -2.09 -14.41
N PHE A 104 -11.33 -1.86 -13.10
CA PHE A 104 -11.00 -0.53 -12.55
C PHE A 104 -9.55 -0.15 -12.85
N ILE A 105 -8.60 -1.06 -12.61
CA ILE A 105 -7.18 -0.84 -12.88
C ILE A 105 -6.96 -0.50 -14.36
N ASP A 106 -7.53 -1.29 -15.26
CA ASP A 106 -7.41 -1.08 -16.70
C ASP A 106 -7.99 0.28 -17.12
N HIS A 107 -9.15 0.65 -16.58
CA HIS A 107 -9.75 1.94 -16.83
C HIS A 107 -8.88 3.11 -16.32
N GLN A 108 -8.29 2.98 -15.15
CA GLN A 108 -7.40 4.00 -14.58
C GLN A 108 -6.12 4.13 -15.40
N LEU A 109 -5.50 3.04 -15.84
CA LEU A 109 -4.30 3.05 -16.67
C LEU A 109 -4.52 3.72 -18.04
N VAL A 110 -5.74 3.61 -18.60
CA VAL A 110 -6.12 4.31 -19.84
C VAL A 110 -6.26 5.82 -19.60
N ASN A 111 -6.84 6.22 -18.46
CA ASN A 111 -7.14 7.63 -18.18
C ASN A 111 -5.95 8.39 -17.58
N ASP A 112 -5.14 7.75 -16.77
CA ASP A 112 -3.94 8.33 -16.14
C ASP A 112 -2.80 7.31 -16.04
N SER A 113 -1.97 7.26 -17.07
CA SER A 113 -0.79 6.38 -17.10
C SER A 113 0.32 6.78 -16.11
N LYS A 114 0.21 7.95 -15.46
CA LYS A 114 1.20 8.46 -14.51
C LYS A 114 0.83 8.16 -13.05
N SER A 115 -0.38 7.67 -12.79
CA SER A 115 -0.78 7.27 -11.45
C SER A 115 -0.06 5.98 -11.02
N ALA A 116 0.51 5.99 -9.81
CA ALA A 116 1.09 4.80 -9.20
C ALA A 116 0.02 3.82 -8.67
N VAL A 117 -1.20 4.30 -8.38
CA VAL A 117 -2.25 3.54 -7.71
C VAL A 117 -2.67 2.28 -8.49
N PRO A 118 -2.94 2.33 -9.79
CA PRO A 118 -3.30 1.13 -10.54
C PRO A 118 -2.20 0.05 -10.50
N TRP A 119 -0.94 0.47 -10.55
CA TRP A 119 0.20 -0.44 -10.48
C TRP A 119 0.38 -1.05 -9.09
N ILE A 120 0.12 -0.29 -8.01
CA ILE A 120 0.12 -0.81 -6.65
C ILE A 120 -0.97 -1.88 -6.50
N LEU A 121 -2.18 -1.61 -6.97
CA LEU A 121 -3.30 -2.56 -6.91
C LEU A 121 -2.99 -3.83 -7.72
N LYS A 122 -2.42 -3.68 -8.93
CA LYS A 122 -2.00 -4.82 -9.74
C LYS A 122 -0.93 -5.66 -9.05
N GLY A 123 0.05 -5.00 -8.43
CA GLY A 123 1.07 -5.68 -7.63
C GLY A 123 0.49 -6.45 -6.44
N GLU A 124 -0.47 -5.86 -5.73
CA GLU A 124 -1.14 -6.50 -4.59
C GLU A 124 -1.94 -7.74 -5.01
N ILE A 125 -2.71 -7.64 -6.11
CA ILE A 125 -3.45 -8.79 -6.67
C ILE A 125 -2.50 -9.93 -7.03
N ALA A 126 -1.41 -9.61 -7.74
CA ALA A 126 -0.43 -10.60 -8.15
C ALA A 126 0.28 -11.23 -6.95
N MET A 127 0.67 -10.42 -5.96
CA MET A 127 1.32 -10.87 -4.72
C MET A 127 0.42 -11.83 -3.92
N GLN A 128 -0.85 -11.51 -3.75
CA GLN A 128 -1.80 -12.38 -3.06
C GLN A 128 -2.06 -13.70 -3.79
N ALA A 129 -1.95 -13.68 -5.12
CA ALA A 129 -2.08 -14.88 -5.95
C ALA A 129 -0.77 -15.69 -6.08
N GLY A 130 0.32 -15.25 -5.41
CA GLY A 130 1.64 -15.88 -5.53
C GLY A 130 2.32 -15.69 -6.89
N ARG A 131 1.82 -14.79 -7.73
CA ARG A 131 2.41 -14.47 -9.03
C ARG A 131 3.52 -13.42 -8.85
N TRP A 132 4.65 -13.88 -8.28
CA TRP A 132 5.72 -12.99 -7.81
C TRP A 132 6.34 -12.12 -8.90
N ASP A 133 6.57 -12.66 -10.10
CA ASP A 133 7.16 -11.90 -11.21
C ASP A 133 6.25 -10.74 -11.64
N GLU A 134 4.93 -10.99 -11.79
CA GLU A 134 3.95 -9.95 -12.10
C GLU A 134 3.86 -8.90 -10.99
N ALA A 135 3.92 -9.33 -9.73
CA ALA A 135 3.91 -8.43 -8.58
C ALA A 135 5.14 -7.52 -8.57
N ILE A 136 6.34 -8.08 -8.80
CA ILE A 136 7.59 -7.34 -8.87
C ILE A 136 7.54 -6.29 -9.99
N GLU A 137 7.10 -6.66 -11.18
CA GLU A 137 6.98 -5.72 -12.32
C GLU A 137 6.03 -4.58 -12.00
N ALA A 138 4.83 -4.89 -11.51
CA ALA A 138 3.84 -3.88 -11.18
C ALA A 138 4.31 -2.93 -10.08
N TYR A 139 4.87 -3.46 -9.00
CA TYR A 139 5.40 -2.61 -7.93
C TYR A 139 6.63 -1.79 -8.35
N LYS A 140 7.48 -2.29 -9.25
CA LYS A 140 8.60 -1.50 -9.81
C LYS A 140 8.09 -0.31 -10.60
N LEU A 141 7.07 -0.48 -11.43
CA LEU A 141 6.44 0.64 -12.15
C LEU A 141 5.81 1.65 -11.17
N ALA A 142 5.17 1.18 -10.10
CA ALA A 142 4.66 2.07 -9.05
C ALA A 142 5.80 2.84 -8.34
N ASP A 143 6.93 2.19 -8.07
CA ASP A 143 8.10 2.80 -7.44
C ASP A 143 8.79 3.83 -8.34
N GLU A 144 8.81 3.60 -9.66
CA GLU A 144 9.30 4.57 -10.65
C GLU A 144 8.44 5.82 -10.70
N LEU A 145 7.10 5.65 -10.67
CA LEU A 145 6.15 6.77 -10.66
C LEU A 145 6.13 7.51 -9.31
N SER A 146 6.39 6.83 -8.21
CA SER A 146 6.38 7.39 -6.85
C SER A 146 7.50 6.80 -5.98
N PRO A 147 8.77 7.27 -6.12
CA PRO A 147 9.96 6.62 -5.54
C PRO A 147 10.05 6.63 -4.00
N ASN A 148 9.17 7.34 -3.32
CA ASN A 148 9.22 7.52 -1.87
C ASN A 148 8.22 6.67 -1.09
N LEU A 149 7.54 5.74 -1.77
CA LEU A 149 6.54 4.88 -1.17
C LEU A 149 7.20 3.70 -0.44
N ILE A 150 7.39 3.86 0.87
CA ILE A 150 8.01 2.82 1.73
C ILE A 150 7.29 1.47 1.61
N PRO A 151 5.93 1.39 1.66
CA PRO A 151 5.24 0.11 1.51
C PRO A 151 5.48 -0.56 0.14
N VAL A 152 5.56 0.21 -0.93
CA VAL A 152 5.83 -0.32 -2.28
C VAL A 152 7.23 -0.93 -2.35
N ALA A 153 8.24 -0.18 -1.92
CA ALA A 153 9.63 -0.67 -1.87
C ALA A 153 9.76 -1.91 -0.96
N PHE A 154 9.02 -1.95 0.14
CA PHE A 154 8.94 -3.11 1.02
C PHE A 154 8.34 -4.33 0.31
N ASN A 155 7.21 -4.17 -0.38
CA ASN A 155 6.55 -5.24 -1.10
C ASN A 155 7.42 -5.79 -2.24
N ILE A 156 8.17 -4.93 -2.96
CA ILE A 156 9.17 -5.40 -3.95
C ILE A 156 10.19 -6.33 -3.28
N GLY A 157 10.75 -5.92 -2.14
CA GLY A 157 11.73 -6.73 -1.41
C GLY A 157 11.15 -8.07 -0.92
N VAL A 158 9.90 -8.08 -0.47
CA VAL A 158 9.20 -9.32 -0.07
C VAL A 158 8.95 -10.22 -1.28
N CYS A 159 8.43 -9.69 -2.39
CA CYS A 159 8.18 -10.48 -3.60
C CYS A 159 9.46 -11.06 -4.19
N LEU A 160 10.57 -10.30 -4.21
CA LEU A 160 11.87 -10.77 -4.65
C LEU A 160 12.37 -11.93 -3.77
N ASN A 161 12.25 -11.84 -2.45
CA ASN A 161 12.58 -12.94 -1.55
C ASN A 161 11.76 -14.20 -1.86
N MET A 162 10.44 -14.04 -2.05
CA MET A 162 9.56 -15.18 -2.34
C MET A 162 9.88 -15.83 -3.68
N ARG A 163 10.13 -15.03 -4.71
CA ARG A 163 10.54 -15.56 -6.03
C ARG A 163 11.89 -16.27 -5.97
N GLY A 164 12.86 -15.66 -5.27
CA GLY A 164 14.15 -16.28 -5.04
C GLY A 164 14.07 -17.62 -4.33
N LEU A 165 13.15 -17.77 -3.36
CA LEU A 165 12.90 -19.06 -2.68
C LEU A 165 12.31 -20.10 -3.62
N GLU A 166 11.36 -19.74 -4.47
CA GLU A 166 10.79 -20.67 -5.46
C GLU A 166 11.87 -21.19 -6.40
N ILE A 167 12.64 -20.29 -7.02
CA ILE A 167 13.73 -20.67 -7.94
C ILE A 167 14.78 -21.51 -7.21
N ARG A 168 15.14 -21.14 -5.97
CA ARG A 168 16.08 -21.92 -5.16
C ARG A 168 15.57 -23.35 -4.95
N ASN A 169 14.31 -23.54 -4.64
CA ASN A 169 13.73 -24.88 -4.45
C ASN A 169 13.78 -25.68 -5.74
N GLU A 170 13.41 -25.08 -6.87
CA GLU A 170 13.54 -25.72 -8.19
C GLU A 170 14.99 -26.14 -8.52
N VAL A 171 15.96 -25.26 -8.23
CA VAL A 171 17.38 -25.56 -8.42
C VAL A 171 17.83 -26.71 -7.54
N LEU A 172 17.47 -26.73 -6.27
CA LEU A 172 17.82 -27.80 -5.35
C LEU A 172 17.22 -29.15 -5.76
N GLU A 173 15.99 -29.19 -6.24
CA GLU A 173 15.35 -30.40 -6.77
C GLU A 173 16.10 -30.95 -7.99
N LYS A 174 16.46 -30.08 -8.95
CA LYS A 174 17.22 -30.48 -10.15
C LYS A 174 18.64 -30.92 -9.81
N GLN A 175 19.31 -30.27 -8.85
CA GLN A 175 20.62 -30.70 -8.36
C GLN A 175 20.55 -32.10 -7.72
N GLN A 176 19.50 -32.43 -6.98
CA GLN A 176 19.26 -33.77 -6.45
C GLN A 176 19.07 -34.82 -7.55
N GLN A 177 18.59 -34.41 -8.73
CA GLN A 177 18.47 -35.26 -9.93
C GLN A 177 19.76 -35.37 -10.72
N GLY A 178 20.82 -34.70 -10.26
CA GLY A 178 22.15 -34.75 -10.90
C GLY A 178 22.40 -33.67 -11.97
N GLU A 179 21.51 -32.68 -12.07
CA GLU A 179 21.73 -31.58 -13.01
C GLU A 179 22.70 -30.54 -12.43
N LEU A 180 23.59 -30.04 -13.29
CA LEU A 180 24.52 -28.96 -12.94
C LEU A 180 23.84 -27.61 -13.19
N ILE A 181 23.22 -27.02 -12.15
CA ILE A 181 22.56 -25.72 -12.23
C ILE A 181 23.26 -24.73 -11.31
N SER A 182 23.43 -23.50 -11.78
CA SER A 182 24.08 -22.43 -11.04
C SER A 182 23.18 -21.88 -9.92
N GLU A 183 23.77 -21.69 -8.74
CA GLU A 183 23.08 -20.98 -7.64
C GLU A 183 22.89 -19.49 -7.93
N ASN A 184 23.56 -18.92 -8.92
CA ASN A 184 23.40 -17.53 -9.30
C ASN A 184 21.98 -17.20 -9.75
N ASP A 185 21.21 -18.17 -10.25
CA ASP A 185 19.87 -17.96 -10.77
C ASP A 185 18.88 -17.46 -9.71
N TYR A 186 19.08 -17.83 -8.45
CA TYR A 186 18.25 -17.34 -7.34
C TYR A 186 18.94 -16.28 -6.46
N MET A 187 20.26 -16.25 -6.41
CA MET A 187 21.01 -15.33 -5.57
C MET A 187 20.80 -13.87 -5.94
N ILE A 188 20.56 -13.58 -7.23
CA ILE A 188 20.25 -12.23 -7.72
C ILE A 188 18.98 -11.67 -7.08
N TYR A 189 17.96 -12.50 -6.90
CA TYR A 189 16.70 -12.09 -6.28
C TYR A 189 16.89 -11.66 -4.81
N PHE A 190 17.70 -12.41 -4.05
CA PHE A 190 18.02 -12.03 -2.67
C PHE A 190 18.89 -10.79 -2.57
N ALA A 191 19.81 -10.60 -3.52
CA ALA A 191 20.63 -9.40 -3.59
C ALA A 191 19.78 -8.16 -3.87
N ASP A 192 18.85 -8.25 -4.81
CA ASP A 192 17.91 -7.18 -5.13
C ASP A 192 16.92 -6.93 -3.96
N ALA A 193 16.39 -7.98 -3.35
CA ALA A 193 15.55 -7.87 -2.17
C ALA A 193 16.25 -7.10 -1.04
N ARG A 194 17.50 -7.45 -0.73
CA ARG A 194 18.34 -6.74 0.24
C ARG A 194 18.44 -5.25 -0.11
N ASN A 195 18.69 -4.90 -1.38
CA ASN A 195 18.85 -3.51 -1.80
C ASN A 195 17.56 -2.69 -1.55
N TYR A 196 16.39 -3.22 -1.90
CA TYR A 196 15.12 -2.58 -1.62
C TYR A 196 14.84 -2.47 -0.12
N LEU A 197 15.07 -3.53 0.64
CA LEU A 197 14.80 -3.57 2.08
C LEU A 197 15.77 -2.69 2.89
N GLU A 198 17.03 -2.55 2.48
CA GLU A 198 17.95 -1.56 3.08
C GLU A 198 17.52 -0.12 2.77
N ARG A 199 16.98 0.15 1.57
CA ARG A 199 16.37 1.44 1.26
C ARG A 199 15.17 1.72 2.18
N VAL A 200 14.33 0.73 2.45
CA VAL A 200 13.21 0.81 3.39
C VAL A 200 13.73 1.06 4.81
N ARG A 201 14.71 0.28 5.29
CA ARG A 201 15.33 0.46 6.60
C ARG A 201 15.87 1.86 6.81
N ALA A 202 16.52 2.42 5.80
CA ALA A 202 17.08 3.78 5.88
C ALA A 202 15.99 4.85 6.01
N LYS A 203 14.83 4.66 5.35
CA LYS A 203 13.69 5.61 5.38
C LYS A 203 12.75 5.41 6.55
N ASP A 204 12.67 4.20 7.12
CA ASP A 204 11.81 3.83 8.25
C ASP A 204 12.58 3.04 9.32
N PRO A 205 13.63 3.62 9.94
CA PRO A 205 14.48 2.89 10.88
C PRO A 205 13.75 2.42 12.14
N ARG A 206 12.63 3.08 12.49
CA ARG A 206 11.80 2.74 13.67
C ARG A 206 10.69 1.75 13.36
N ARG A 207 10.55 1.31 12.11
CA ARG A 207 9.50 0.38 11.67
C ARG A 207 8.08 0.87 11.95
N ASN A 208 7.87 2.17 11.78
CA ASN A 208 6.56 2.78 12.01
C ASN A 208 5.58 2.50 10.86
N LYS A 209 6.11 2.22 9.66
CA LYS A 209 5.31 2.00 8.45
C LYS A 209 5.27 0.53 8.05
N VAL A 210 6.40 -0.18 8.12
CA VAL A 210 6.51 -1.60 7.73
C VAL A 210 7.52 -2.33 8.61
N ASP A 211 7.30 -3.63 8.85
CA ASP A 211 8.27 -4.47 9.57
C ASP A 211 9.26 -5.13 8.60
N TRP A 212 10.30 -4.39 8.26
CA TRP A 212 11.35 -4.80 7.32
C TRP A 212 12.36 -5.80 7.89
N VAL A 213 12.37 -6.06 9.21
CA VAL A 213 13.43 -6.86 9.85
C VAL A 213 13.44 -8.29 9.34
N ASN A 214 12.30 -8.98 9.37
CA ASN A 214 12.23 -10.37 8.95
C ASN A 214 12.55 -10.59 7.48
N PRO A 215 12.00 -9.82 6.52
CA PRO A 215 12.37 -9.97 5.11
C PRO A 215 13.85 -9.65 4.85
N LEU A 216 14.42 -8.66 5.53
CA LEU A 216 15.83 -8.31 5.38
C LEU A 216 16.74 -9.36 6.00
N TYR A 217 16.38 -9.93 7.16
CA TYR A 217 17.06 -11.07 7.76
C TYR A 217 17.11 -12.27 6.82
N MET A 218 15.97 -12.57 6.17
CA MET A 218 15.89 -13.64 5.17
C MET A 218 16.89 -13.40 4.02
N ALA A 219 16.89 -12.21 3.44
CA ALA A 219 17.79 -11.86 2.34
C ALA A 219 19.25 -12.03 2.74
N TYR A 220 19.69 -11.52 3.89
CA TYR A 220 21.07 -11.67 4.35
C TYR A 220 21.43 -13.13 4.66
N THR A 221 20.53 -13.89 5.26
CA THR A 221 20.74 -15.31 5.55
C THR A 221 20.96 -16.11 4.28
N LEU A 222 20.15 -15.88 3.26
CA LEU A 222 20.23 -16.60 1.98
C LEU A 222 21.42 -16.15 1.11
N LEU A 223 21.88 -14.92 1.32
CA LEU A 223 23.14 -14.44 0.73
C LEU A 223 24.40 -14.89 1.47
N GLY A 224 24.25 -15.55 2.62
CA GLY A 224 25.38 -16.02 3.44
C GLY A 224 26.05 -14.92 4.28
N ASP A 225 25.49 -13.73 4.38
CA ASP A 225 26.00 -12.63 5.24
C ASP A 225 25.58 -12.85 6.70
N LYS A 226 26.32 -13.71 7.37
CA LYS A 226 26.06 -14.13 8.76
C LYS A 226 26.11 -12.95 9.75
N ILE A 227 27.01 -11.98 9.51
CA ILE A 227 27.19 -10.84 10.40
C ILE A 227 25.92 -9.97 10.40
N LYS A 228 25.45 -9.60 9.21
CA LYS A 228 24.23 -8.81 9.04
C LYS A 228 22.97 -9.54 9.50
N ALA A 229 22.89 -10.83 9.24
CA ALA A 229 21.79 -11.66 9.72
C ALA A 229 21.73 -11.67 11.28
N GLN A 230 22.85 -11.84 11.97
CA GLN A 230 22.92 -11.82 13.43
C GLN A 230 22.55 -10.44 14.02
N GLU A 231 22.98 -9.34 13.39
CA GLU A 231 22.55 -7.99 13.80
C GLU A 231 21.02 -7.85 13.79
N LEU A 232 20.35 -8.38 12.76
CA LEU A 232 18.89 -8.31 12.63
C LEU A 232 18.17 -9.26 13.57
N GLU A 233 18.71 -10.44 13.83
CA GLU A 233 18.17 -11.41 14.79
C GLU A 233 18.11 -10.79 16.20
N ALA A 234 19.12 -10.04 16.58
CA ALA A 234 19.13 -9.33 17.85
C ALA A 234 18.01 -8.28 17.97
N LEU A 235 17.55 -7.72 16.84
CA LEU A 235 16.41 -6.80 16.81
C LEU A 235 15.07 -7.53 16.95
N THR A 236 14.92 -8.75 16.41
CA THR A 236 13.69 -9.54 16.55
C THR A 236 13.48 -10.01 18.00
N ASN A 237 14.54 -10.37 18.68
CA ASN A 237 14.48 -10.90 20.06
C ASN A 237 14.22 -9.82 21.12
N LYS A 238 14.51 -8.54 20.85
CA LYS A 238 14.21 -7.42 21.76
C LYS A 238 12.73 -7.10 21.90
N PHE A 239 11.89 -7.52 20.96
CA PHE A 239 10.45 -7.22 20.94
C PHE A 239 9.56 -8.41 21.35
N LYS A 240 10.16 -9.56 21.72
CA LYS A 240 9.43 -10.70 22.30
C LYS A 240 9.39 -10.69 23.83
N LYS A 241 9.94 -9.65 24.44
CA LYS A 241 9.85 -9.39 25.88
C LYS A 241 8.95 -8.20 26.14
#